data_3e1d3df3ee534dc33d538ab39a0ab5f7
#
_entry.id   3e1d3df3ee534dc33d538ab39a0ab5f7
#
_cell.length_a   1.000
_cell.length_b   1.000
_cell.length_c   1.000
_cell.angle_alpha   90.00
_cell.angle_beta   90.00
_cell.angle_gamma   90.00
#
_symmetry.space_group_name_H-M   'P 1'
#
loop_
_entity.id
_entity.type
_entity.pdbx_description
1 polymer ?
#
loop_
_entity_poly.entity_id
_entity_poly.type
_entity_poly.pdbx_seq_one_letter_code
_entity_poly.pdbx_strand_id
1 'polypeptide(L)'
;MKVYISADIEGTAGTTSWAATELGDKEHAAAAREMTLEAVAACEGALQAGADEIYVKDAHDSGRNMDLSLFPKEAKVIYDWSLTCLLYTSDAADD
;
A
#
# COMPACT_ATOMS: atom_id res chain seq x y z
N MET A 1 2.15 -18.51 6.28
CA MET A 1 2.19 -17.19 6.94
C MET A 1 1.45 -16.18 6.09
N LYS A 2 0.57 -15.42 6.71
CA LYS A 2 -0.18 -14.35 6.06
C LYS A 2 0.45 -13.01 6.44
N VAL A 3 0.64 -12.13 5.44
CA VAL A 3 1.21 -10.79 5.66
C VAL A 3 0.22 -9.75 5.20
N TYR A 4 -0.01 -8.75 6.03
CA TYR A 4 -0.84 -7.61 5.70
C TYR A 4 -0.01 -6.33 5.75
N ILE A 5 -0.06 -5.57 4.68
CA ILE A 5 0.70 -4.32 4.55
C ILE A 5 -0.29 -3.17 4.41
N SER A 6 -0.20 -2.21 5.31
CA SER A 6 -0.97 -0.96 5.21
C SER A 6 0.00 0.13 4.74
N ALA A 7 -0.20 0.60 3.53
CA ALA A 7 0.69 1.58 2.91
C ALA A 7 0.10 2.98 3.02
N ASP A 8 0.88 3.93 3.52
CA ASP A 8 0.46 5.32 3.67
C ASP A 8 1.58 6.23 3.18
N ILE A 9 1.21 7.24 2.39
CA ILE A 9 2.17 8.06 1.65
C ILE A 9 3.08 8.90 2.56
N GLU A 10 2.59 9.34 3.72
CA GLU A 10 3.39 10.16 4.63
C GLU A 10 4.56 9.39 5.22
N GLY A 11 4.47 8.08 5.29
CA GLY A 11 5.56 7.23 5.76
C GLY A 11 6.62 6.92 4.71
N THR A 12 6.42 7.41 3.50
CA THR A 12 7.28 7.11 2.36
C THR A 12 8.52 7.99 2.37
N ALA A 13 9.66 7.42 2.01
CA ALA A 13 10.91 8.15 1.91
C ALA A 13 10.79 9.31 0.91
N GLY A 14 11.27 10.49 1.31
CA GLY A 14 11.24 11.67 0.45
C GLY A 14 9.94 12.46 0.44
N THR A 15 8.90 11.98 1.12
CA THR A 15 7.65 12.72 1.23
C THR A 15 7.77 13.75 2.35
N THR A 16 7.96 15.02 1.97
CA THR A 16 8.29 16.09 2.91
C THR A 16 7.31 17.27 2.87
N SER A 17 6.28 17.21 2.03
CA SER A 17 5.30 18.29 1.90
C SER A 17 3.88 17.75 1.87
N TRP A 18 2.92 18.60 2.25
CA TRP A 18 1.50 18.24 2.15
C TRP A 18 1.07 18.07 0.70
N ALA A 19 1.65 18.85 -0.24
CA ALA A 19 1.32 18.73 -1.65
C ALA A 19 1.60 17.33 -2.18
N ALA A 20 2.68 16.70 -1.74
CA ALA A 20 3.03 15.36 -2.18
C ALA A 20 2.01 14.31 -1.74
N THR A 21 1.20 14.60 -0.73
CA THR A 21 0.19 13.67 -0.22
C THR A 21 -1.18 13.85 -0.87
N GLU A 22 -1.36 14.86 -1.71
CA GLU A 22 -2.65 15.23 -2.31
C GLU A 22 -2.79 14.68 -3.72
N LEU A 23 -3.78 13.80 -3.92
CA LEU A 23 -4.10 13.25 -5.24
C LEU A 23 -4.45 14.39 -6.20
N GLY A 24 -3.83 14.38 -7.37
CA GLY A 24 -4.01 15.43 -8.38
C GLY A 24 -2.97 16.54 -8.30
N ASP A 25 -2.21 16.63 -7.22
CA ASP A 25 -1.09 17.58 -7.15
C ASP A 25 0.10 17.04 -7.94
N LYS A 26 0.87 17.92 -8.56
CA LYS A 26 2.00 17.52 -9.39
C LYS A 26 3.09 16.80 -8.60
N GLU A 27 3.22 17.06 -7.31
CA GLU A 27 4.21 16.39 -6.48
C GLU A 27 3.76 15.00 -6.04
N HIS A 28 2.46 14.72 -6.12
CA HIS A 28 1.89 13.44 -5.70
C HIS A 28 2.42 12.28 -6.54
N ALA A 29 2.60 12.48 -7.85
CA ALA A 29 3.00 11.39 -8.74
C ALA A 29 4.32 10.75 -8.32
N ALA A 30 5.33 11.57 -7.97
CA ALA A 30 6.63 11.06 -7.54
C ALA A 30 6.52 10.36 -6.17
N ALA A 31 5.77 10.95 -5.25
CA ALA A 31 5.58 10.37 -3.91
C ALA A 31 4.80 9.05 -4.00
N ALA A 32 3.76 8.99 -4.85
CA ALA A 32 2.97 7.78 -5.06
C ALA A 32 3.81 6.66 -5.68
N ARG A 33 4.72 7.01 -6.59
CA ARG A 33 5.63 6.03 -7.18
C ARG A 33 6.56 5.46 -6.12
N GLU A 34 7.13 6.29 -5.26
CA GLU A 34 8.02 5.82 -4.18
C GLU A 34 7.24 4.95 -3.19
N MET A 35 6.04 5.36 -2.81
CA MET A 35 5.14 4.57 -1.98
C MET A 35 4.90 3.18 -2.58
N THR A 36 4.63 3.14 -3.89
CA THR A 36 4.40 1.88 -4.60
C THR A 36 5.64 1.00 -4.55
N LEU A 37 6.82 1.56 -4.86
CA LEU A 37 8.06 0.80 -4.88
C LEU A 37 8.41 0.24 -3.50
N GLU A 38 8.17 1.00 -2.44
CA GLU A 38 8.41 0.52 -1.07
C GLU A 38 7.44 -0.61 -0.70
N ALA A 39 6.17 -0.48 -1.08
CA ALA A 39 5.19 -1.53 -0.83
C ALA A 39 5.51 -2.80 -1.63
N VAL A 40 5.94 -2.65 -2.87
CA VAL A 40 6.37 -3.79 -3.71
C VAL A 40 7.57 -4.48 -3.09
N ALA A 41 8.55 -3.72 -2.59
CA ALA A 41 9.73 -4.29 -1.93
C ALA A 41 9.32 -5.07 -0.68
N ALA A 42 8.35 -4.58 0.08
CA ALA A 42 7.82 -5.30 1.24
C ALA A 42 7.15 -6.61 0.83
N CYS A 43 6.40 -6.61 -0.27
CA CYS A 43 5.80 -7.84 -0.81
C CYS A 43 6.86 -8.85 -1.21
N GLU A 44 7.91 -8.40 -1.89
CA GLU A 44 8.99 -9.28 -2.32
C GLU A 44 9.72 -9.88 -1.11
N GLY A 45 9.96 -9.08 -0.08
CA GLY A 45 10.55 -9.57 1.16
C GLY A 45 9.68 -10.62 1.83
N ALA A 46 8.38 -10.40 1.85
CA ALA A 46 7.42 -11.36 2.41
C ALA A 46 7.43 -12.68 1.62
N LEU A 47 7.47 -12.61 0.29
CA LEU A 47 7.55 -13.81 -0.55
C LEU A 47 8.84 -14.59 -0.29
N GLN A 48 9.97 -13.89 -0.18
CA GLN A 48 11.25 -14.53 0.11
C GLN A 48 11.25 -15.21 1.48
N ALA A 49 10.49 -14.67 2.41
CA ALA A 49 10.35 -15.25 3.76
C ALA A 49 9.35 -16.41 3.81
N GLY A 50 8.68 -16.72 2.70
CA GLY A 50 7.76 -17.84 2.63
C GLY A 50 6.31 -17.51 2.92
N ALA A 51 5.90 -16.26 2.77
CA ALA A 51 4.50 -15.88 2.97
C ALA A 51 3.60 -16.58 1.94
N ASP A 52 2.48 -17.13 2.42
CA ASP A 52 1.49 -17.80 1.58
C ASP A 52 0.47 -16.83 1.01
N GLU A 53 0.15 -15.80 1.75
CA GLU A 53 -0.81 -14.78 1.36
C GLU A 53 -0.28 -13.40 1.71
N ILE A 54 -0.46 -12.47 0.80
CA ILE A 54 -0.02 -11.09 0.98
C ILE A 54 -1.16 -10.17 0.59
N TYR A 55 -1.56 -9.31 1.51
CA TYR A 55 -2.58 -8.28 1.30
C TYR A 55 -1.94 -6.92 1.47
N VAL A 56 -2.18 -6.03 0.53
CA VAL A 56 -1.65 -4.65 0.58
C VAL A 56 -2.82 -3.70 0.49
N LYS A 57 -2.99 -2.84 1.49
CA LYS A 57 -4.02 -1.80 1.47
C LYS A 57 -3.38 -0.46 1.12
N ASP A 58 -3.91 0.19 0.08
CA ASP A 58 -3.60 1.59 -0.21
C ASP A 58 -4.41 2.43 0.79
N ALA A 59 -3.77 2.84 1.86
CA ALA A 59 -4.45 3.35 3.05
C ALA A 59 -4.42 4.86 3.20
N HIS A 60 -3.86 5.59 2.23
CA HIS A 60 -3.82 7.04 2.31
C HIS A 60 -5.00 7.69 1.59
N ASP A 61 -5.73 8.54 2.30
CA ASP A 61 -6.80 9.42 1.78
C ASP A 61 -7.76 8.69 0.83
N SER A 62 -7.68 8.93 -0.48
CA SER A 62 -8.56 8.29 -1.46
C SER A 62 -8.43 6.78 -1.54
N GLY A 63 -7.32 6.22 -1.08
CA GLY A 63 -6.98 4.81 -1.27
C GLY A 63 -6.59 4.50 -2.71
N ARG A 64 -6.26 5.49 -3.52
CA ARG A 64 -5.94 5.36 -4.96
C ARG A 64 -4.60 6.01 -5.29
N ASN A 65 -3.57 5.65 -4.54
CA ASN A 65 -2.24 6.27 -4.67
C ASN A 65 -1.24 5.39 -5.41
N MET A 66 -1.32 4.06 -5.23
CA MET A 66 -0.31 3.15 -5.76
C MET A 66 -0.57 2.74 -7.20
N ASP A 67 0.50 2.43 -7.92
CA ASP A 67 0.41 1.86 -9.26
C ASP A 67 0.28 0.34 -9.15
N LEU A 68 -0.92 -0.16 -9.40
CA LEU A 68 -1.26 -1.56 -9.22
C LEU A 68 -0.47 -2.47 -10.16
N SER A 69 -0.04 -1.96 -11.31
CA SER A 69 0.67 -2.77 -12.31
C SER A 69 2.06 -3.21 -11.86
N LEU A 70 2.62 -2.58 -10.82
CA LEU A 70 3.98 -2.88 -10.34
C LEU A 70 4.02 -4.00 -9.32
N PHE A 71 2.87 -4.43 -8.80
CA PHE A 71 2.82 -5.47 -7.77
C PHE A 71 3.00 -6.86 -8.34
N PRO A 72 3.64 -7.78 -7.58
CA PRO A 72 3.69 -9.18 -8.00
C PRO A 72 2.28 -9.78 -7.99
N LYS A 73 2.07 -10.79 -8.84
CA LYS A 73 0.75 -11.42 -8.98
C LYS A 73 0.25 -12.08 -7.70
N GLU A 74 1.17 -12.41 -6.80
CA GLU A 74 0.84 -13.04 -5.52
C GLU A 74 0.25 -12.07 -4.51
N ALA A 75 0.43 -10.77 -4.72
CA ALA A 75 -0.10 -9.75 -3.81
C ALA A 75 -1.56 -9.43 -4.17
N LYS A 76 -2.41 -9.38 -3.14
CA LYS A 76 -3.79 -8.94 -3.27
C LYS A 76 -3.86 -7.50 -2.79
N VAL A 77 -4.04 -6.57 -3.73
CA VAL A 77 -4.04 -5.14 -3.41
C VAL A 77 -5.47 -4.66 -3.21
N ILE A 78 -5.71 -4.05 -2.06
CA ILE A 78 -7.00 -3.44 -1.73
C ILE A 78 -6.88 -1.97 -2.06
N TYR A 79 -7.49 -1.58 -3.15
CA TYR A 79 -7.43 -0.25 -3.73
C TYR A 79 -8.75 0.46 -3.44
N ASP A 80 -8.68 1.77 -3.22
CA ASP A 80 -9.86 2.55 -2.88
C ASP A 80 -10.46 2.08 -1.54
N TRP A 81 -11.52 2.72 -1.06
CA TRP A 81 -12.18 2.35 0.18
C TRP A 81 -13.48 1.62 -0.11
N SER A 82 -13.70 0.52 0.61
CA SER A 82 -14.95 -0.23 0.56
C SER A 82 -15.80 0.11 1.79
N LEU A 83 -16.93 -0.59 1.92
CA LEU A 83 -17.79 -0.44 3.10
C LEU A 83 -17.13 -0.98 4.38
N THR A 84 -16.12 -1.83 4.24
CA THR A 84 -15.39 -2.35 5.39
C THR A 84 -14.23 -1.43 5.72
N CYS A 85 -13.96 -1.25 7.01
CA CYS A 85 -12.79 -0.49 7.43
C CYS A 85 -11.52 -1.33 7.29
N LEU A 86 -10.37 -0.67 7.42
CA LEU A 86 -9.07 -1.32 7.30
C LEU A 86 -8.94 -2.56 8.16
N LEU A 87 -9.43 -2.52 9.40
CA LEU A 87 -9.29 -3.62 10.33
C LEU A 87 -10.09 -4.86 9.91
N TYR A 88 -11.20 -4.69 9.17
CA TYR A 88 -11.98 -5.82 8.70
C TYR A 88 -11.31 -6.58 7.57
N THR A 89 -10.38 -5.95 6.86
CA THR A 89 -9.67 -6.60 5.77
C THR A 89 -8.34 -7.20 6.24
N SER A 90 -7.99 -7.00 7.49
CA SER A 90 -6.75 -7.47 8.08
C SER A 90 -6.99 -8.71 8.93
N ASP A 91 -6.07 -9.67 8.89
CA ASP A 91 -6.10 -10.83 9.79
C ASP A 91 -6.01 -10.43 11.25
N ALA A 92 -5.38 -9.32 11.55
CA ALA A 92 -5.29 -8.82 12.91
C ALA A 92 -6.67 -8.49 13.50
N ALA A 93 -7.65 -8.18 12.66
CA ALA A 93 -9.01 -7.90 13.10
C ALA A 93 -9.76 -9.16 13.53
N ASP A 94 -9.36 -10.32 13.03
CA ASP A 94 -10.00 -11.60 13.34
C ASP A 94 -9.44 -12.24 14.60
N ASP A 95 -8.31 -11.78 15.02
CA ASP A 95 -7.64 -12.28 16.22
C ASP A 95 -8.02 -11.46 17.44
#